data_224c881f9efef897a42867c663508f70
#
_entry.id   224c881f9efef897a42867c663508f70
#
_cell.length_a   1.000
_cell.length_b   1.000
_cell.length_c   1.000
_cell.angle_alpha   90.00
_cell.angle_beta   90.00
_cell.angle_gamma   90.00
#
_symmetry.space_group_name_H-M   'P 1'
#
loop_
_entity.id
_entity.type
_entity.pdbx_description
1 polymer ?
#
loop_
_entity_poly.entity_id
_entity_poly.type
_entity_poly.pdbx_seq_one_letter_code
_entity_poly.pdbx_strand_id
1 'polypeptide(L)'
;MTTLLDAIGYYLPIQTANLPAEQQLVLGENLFLGRFPAEAPNAAVLVQLYMGKAPNFTMGSGAIALDNPKIQILVRGEREDYPGAYDLSIVIRNILGSIVGSTVIDGVTIMRLEPLGTPNYTGYDEVDRPKFTQNFQAMLPGS
;
A
#
# COMPACT_ATOMS: atom_id res chain seq x y z
N MET A 1 -14.37 7.79 -10.44
CA MET A 1 -14.47 7.60 -8.97
C MET A 1 -13.13 7.18 -8.41
N THR A 2 -12.66 7.88 -7.38
CA THR A 2 -11.36 7.56 -6.77
C THR A 2 -11.55 6.44 -5.75
N THR A 3 -10.78 5.37 -5.89
CA THR A 3 -10.80 4.23 -4.96
C THR A 3 -9.73 4.39 -3.90
N LEU A 4 -9.75 3.49 -2.89
CA LEU A 4 -8.69 3.45 -1.88
C LEU A 4 -7.31 3.23 -2.52
N LEU A 5 -7.20 2.34 -3.50
CA LEU A 5 -5.93 2.11 -4.17
C LEU A 5 -5.46 3.35 -4.92
N ASP A 6 -6.37 4.06 -5.58
CA ASP A 6 -6.04 5.31 -6.27
C ASP A 6 -5.53 6.36 -5.29
N ALA A 7 -6.17 6.47 -4.12
CA ALA A 7 -5.74 7.41 -3.08
C ALA A 7 -4.31 7.10 -2.59
N ILE A 8 -4.00 5.83 -2.37
CA ILE A 8 -2.65 5.42 -1.95
C ILE A 8 -1.64 5.70 -3.05
N GLY A 9 -2.00 5.43 -4.31
CA GLY A 9 -1.15 5.71 -5.47
C GLY A 9 -0.89 7.20 -5.66
N TYR A 10 -1.80 8.06 -5.22
CA TYR A 10 -1.63 9.50 -5.21
C TYR A 10 -0.74 9.97 -4.05
N TYR A 11 -0.94 9.35 -2.88
CA TYR A 11 -0.30 9.79 -1.63
C TYR A 11 1.18 9.42 -1.56
N LEU A 12 1.54 8.18 -1.94
CA LEU A 12 2.91 7.69 -1.81
C LEU A 12 3.92 8.52 -2.61
N PRO A 13 3.67 8.91 -3.87
CA PRO A 13 4.61 9.77 -4.58
C PRO A 13 4.87 11.09 -3.89
N ILE A 14 3.83 11.70 -3.32
CA ILE A 14 3.98 12.97 -2.60
C ILE A 14 4.85 12.79 -1.36
N GLN A 15 4.59 11.73 -0.59
CA GLN A 15 5.29 11.49 0.67
C GLN A 15 6.73 11.03 0.47
N THR A 16 7.06 10.46 -0.70
CA THR A 16 8.42 9.99 -0.99
C THR A 16 9.24 10.97 -1.81
N ALA A 17 8.68 12.11 -2.20
CA ALA A 17 9.31 13.05 -3.14
C ALA A 17 10.67 13.61 -2.64
N ASN A 18 10.83 13.73 -1.32
CA ASN A 18 12.06 14.28 -0.72
C ASN A 18 13.00 13.21 -0.18
N LEU A 19 12.73 11.93 -0.46
CA LEU A 19 13.58 10.83 -0.05
C LEU A 19 14.68 10.57 -1.08
N PRO A 20 15.71 9.74 -0.74
CA PRO A 20 16.69 9.33 -1.74
C PRO A 20 16.03 8.73 -2.99
N ALA A 21 16.70 8.86 -4.12
CA ALA A 21 16.12 8.46 -5.42
C ALA A 21 15.60 7.03 -5.43
N GLU A 22 16.29 6.11 -4.77
CA GLU A 22 15.91 4.69 -4.70
C GLU A 22 14.65 4.45 -3.87
N GLN A 23 14.19 5.44 -3.12
CA GLN A 23 12.97 5.36 -2.31
C GLN A 23 11.84 6.25 -2.83
N GLN A 24 12.07 6.98 -3.91
CA GLN A 24 11.03 7.79 -4.52
C GLN A 24 10.11 6.93 -5.37
N LEU A 25 8.80 7.13 -5.20
CA LEU A 25 7.80 6.38 -5.94
C LEU A 25 7.07 7.28 -6.92
N VAL A 26 6.85 6.80 -8.14
CA VAL A 26 6.13 7.52 -9.18
C VAL A 26 5.11 6.57 -9.79
N LEU A 27 3.84 6.94 -9.69
CA LEU A 27 2.74 6.12 -10.19
C LEU A 27 2.89 5.90 -11.70
N GLY A 28 2.85 4.64 -12.12
CA GLY A 28 3.02 4.26 -13.52
C GLY A 28 4.46 4.02 -13.94
N GLU A 29 5.45 4.36 -13.10
CA GLU A 29 6.86 4.13 -13.40
C GLU A 29 7.45 3.04 -12.52
N ASN A 30 7.32 3.16 -11.19
CA ASN A 30 7.77 2.14 -10.24
C ASN A 30 6.74 1.87 -9.14
N LEU A 31 5.56 2.45 -9.23
CA LEU A 31 4.43 2.20 -8.33
C LEU A 31 3.21 1.86 -9.20
N PHE A 32 2.60 0.71 -8.92
CA PHE A 32 1.51 0.20 -9.73
C PHE A 32 0.36 -0.24 -8.84
N LEU A 33 -0.86 -0.19 -9.39
CA LEU A 33 -2.07 -0.59 -8.67
C LEU A 33 -2.64 -1.85 -9.34
N GLY A 34 -2.92 -2.87 -8.55
CA GLY A 34 -3.57 -4.08 -9.00
C GLY A 34 -2.63 -5.14 -9.57
N ARG A 35 -1.75 -4.79 -10.46
CA ARG A 35 -0.77 -5.73 -11.03
C ARG A 35 0.42 -4.99 -11.62
N PHE A 36 1.56 -5.70 -11.73
CA PHE A 36 2.71 -5.19 -12.45
C PHE A 36 2.50 -5.31 -13.95
N PRO A 37 2.80 -4.25 -14.73
CA PRO A 37 2.90 -4.41 -16.17
C PRO A 37 4.14 -5.22 -16.56
N ALA A 38 4.16 -5.78 -17.76
CA ALA A 38 5.27 -6.59 -18.24
C ALA A 38 6.61 -5.84 -18.25
N GLU A 39 6.55 -4.54 -18.54
CA GLU A 39 7.73 -3.67 -18.65
C GLU A 39 8.09 -2.97 -17.32
N ALA A 40 7.51 -3.39 -16.19
CA ALA A 40 7.84 -2.79 -14.89
C ALA A 40 9.34 -2.93 -14.59
N PRO A 41 9.99 -1.89 -13.99
CA PRO A 41 11.40 -1.99 -13.63
C PRO A 41 11.62 -3.06 -12.56
N ASN A 42 12.87 -3.46 -12.34
CA ASN A 42 13.19 -4.47 -11.33
C ASN A 42 12.70 -4.02 -9.94
N ALA A 43 13.14 -2.85 -9.50
CA ALA A 43 12.64 -2.28 -8.25
C ALA A 43 11.29 -1.63 -8.52
N ALA A 44 10.24 -2.19 -7.96
CA ALA A 44 8.87 -1.70 -8.17
C ALA A 44 7.98 -2.07 -6.99
N VAL A 45 6.92 -1.29 -6.81
CA VAL A 45 5.96 -1.46 -5.72
C VAL A 45 4.58 -1.67 -6.30
N LEU A 46 3.86 -2.62 -5.75
CA LEU A 46 2.49 -2.95 -6.15
C LEU A 46 1.56 -2.77 -4.96
N VAL A 47 0.46 -2.04 -5.18
CA VAL A 47 -0.61 -1.88 -4.19
C VAL A 47 -1.81 -2.67 -4.68
N GLN A 48 -2.33 -3.55 -3.84
CA GLN A 48 -3.49 -4.39 -4.22
C GLN A 48 -4.40 -4.63 -3.04
N LEU A 49 -5.66 -4.90 -3.34
CA LEU A 49 -6.58 -5.38 -2.32
C LEU A 49 -6.24 -6.83 -1.99
N TYR A 50 -6.41 -7.17 -0.72
CA TYR A 50 -6.16 -8.52 -0.26
C TYR A 50 -7.47 -9.08 0.27
N MET A 51 -7.55 -9.40 1.57
CA MET A 51 -8.82 -9.77 2.21
C MET A 51 -9.21 -8.66 3.16
N GLY A 52 -10.48 -8.49 3.42
CA GLY A 52 -10.95 -7.51 4.39
C GLY A 52 -11.84 -8.15 5.45
N LYS A 53 -12.03 -7.44 6.54
CA LYS A 53 -13.05 -7.80 7.51
C LYS A 53 -14.43 -7.51 6.94
N ALA A 54 -15.45 -8.18 7.46
CA ALA A 54 -16.82 -7.83 7.15
C ALA A 54 -17.09 -6.37 7.54
N PRO A 55 -17.93 -5.65 6.77
CA PRO A 55 -18.29 -4.27 7.13
C PRO A 55 -19.01 -4.22 8.47
N ASN A 56 -18.84 -3.09 9.18
CA ASN A 56 -19.61 -2.79 10.37
C ASN A 56 -20.88 -2.05 9.96
N PHE A 57 -22.02 -2.51 10.42
CA PHE A 57 -23.31 -1.92 10.04
C PHE A 57 -23.83 -0.99 11.13
N THR A 58 -24.54 0.06 10.73
CA THR A 58 -25.26 0.90 11.64
C THR A 58 -26.44 0.16 12.25
N MET A 59 -26.58 0.23 13.57
CA MET A 59 -27.66 -0.48 14.26
C MET A 59 -29.04 0.03 13.77
N GLY A 60 -29.87 -0.91 13.36
CA GLY A 60 -31.27 -0.63 13.01
C GLY A 60 -31.51 -0.11 11.60
N SER A 61 -30.47 0.30 10.85
CA SER A 61 -30.64 0.86 9.51
C SER A 61 -30.15 -0.05 8.39
N GLY A 62 -29.27 -1.01 8.71
CA GLY A 62 -28.62 -1.82 7.69
C GLY A 62 -27.57 -1.09 6.86
N ALA A 63 -27.30 0.19 7.15
CA ALA A 63 -26.26 0.94 6.45
C ALA A 63 -24.89 0.59 6.98
N ILE A 64 -23.88 0.54 6.08
CA ILE A 64 -22.50 0.28 6.46
C ILE A 64 -21.93 1.49 7.17
N ALA A 65 -21.59 1.34 8.46
CA ALA A 65 -21.00 2.42 9.26
C ALA A 65 -19.49 2.52 9.01
N LEU A 66 -18.79 1.39 8.88
CA LEU A 66 -17.37 1.31 8.61
C LEU A 66 -17.10 0.20 7.61
N ASP A 67 -16.20 0.45 6.69
CA ASP A 67 -15.74 -0.54 5.75
C ASP A 67 -14.27 -0.85 6.05
N ASN A 68 -13.91 -2.12 6.08
CA ASN A 68 -12.61 -2.58 6.56
C ASN A 68 -11.88 -3.43 5.53
N PRO A 69 -11.53 -2.87 4.36
CA PRO A 69 -10.75 -3.63 3.39
C PRO A 69 -9.34 -3.84 3.88
N LYS A 70 -8.70 -4.91 3.42
CA LYS A 70 -7.26 -5.11 3.59
C LYS A 70 -6.55 -4.78 2.31
N ILE A 71 -5.42 -4.12 2.44
CA ILE A 71 -4.52 -3.87 1.31
C ILE A 71 -3.20 -4.56 1.55
N GLN A 72 -2.55 -4.93 0.48
CA GLN A 72 -1.22 -5.51 0.50
C GLN A 72 -0.31 -4.67 -0.37
N ILE A 73 0.83 -4.30 0.19
CA ILE A 73 1.90 -3.65 -0.55
C ILE A 73 2.95 -4.72 -0.83
N LEU A 74 3.24 -4.94 -2.11
CA LEU A 74 4.32 -5.83 -2.52
C LEU A 74 5.49 -4.95 -2.98
N VAL A 75 6.64 -5.12 -2.33
CA VAL A 75 7.87 -4.42 -2.69
C VAL A 75 8.81 -5.42 -3.33
N ARG A 76 9.18 -5.16 -4.58
CA ARG A 76 10.17 -5.95 -5.31
C ARG A 76 11.42 -5.10 -5.48
N GLY A 77 12.58 -5.64 -5.10
CA GLY A 77 13.83 -4.90 -5.17
C GLY A 77 14.61 -5.14 -6.45
N GLU A 78 15.70 -4.42 -6.61
CA GLU A 78 16.69 -4.71 -7.63
C GLU A 78 17.26 -6.11 -7.42
N ARG A 79 17.89 -6.69 -8.46
CA ARG A 79 18.47 -8.02 -8.34
C ARG A 79 19.44 -8.09 -7.16
N GLU A 80 19.25 -9.08 -6.32
CA GLU A 80 20.11 -9.37 -5.15
C GLU A 80 20.19 -8.24 -4.11
N ASP A 81 19.30 -7.25 -4.19
CA ASP A 81 19.29 -6.12 -3.26
C ASP A 81 18.25 -6.30 -2.17
N TYR A 82 18.46 -7.26 -1.29
CA TYR A 82 17.62 -7.50 -0.13
C TYR A 82 17.52 -6.27 0.79
N PRO A 83 18.66 -5.62 1.17
CA PRO A 83 18.57 -4.47 2.08
C PRO A 83 17.74 -3.32 1.51
N GLY A 84 17.90 -3.01 0.23
CA GLY A 84 17.15 -1.92 -0.39
C GLY A 84 15.66 -2.18 -0.43
N ALA A 85 15.26 -3.40 -0.76
CA ALA A 85 13.85 -3.79 -0.76
C ALA A 85 13.26 -3.75 0.65
N TYR A 86 13.98 -4.24 1.64
CA TYR A 86 13.53 -4.20 3.02
C TYR A 86 13.36 -2.76 3.51
N ASP A 87 14.36 -1.91 3.27
CA ASP A 87 14.31 -0.52 3.71
C ASP A 87 13.12 0.22 3.08
N LEU A 88 12.87 0.00 1.80
CA LEU A 88 11.72 0.62 1.13
C LEU A 88 10.40 0.12 1.73
N SER A 89 10.30 -1.16 2.06
CA SER A 89 9.07 -1.69 2.68
C SER A 89 8.83 -1.08 4.04
N ILE A 90 9.87 -0.82 4.83
CA ILE A 90 9.76 -0.13 6.12
C ILE A 90 9.31 1.32 5.92
N VAL A 91 9.90 2.02 4.94
CA VAL A 91 9.52 3.40 4.64
C VAL A 91 8.04 3.49 4.29
N ILE A 92 7.56 2.62 3.40
CA ILE A 92 6.15 2.61 3.00
C ILE A 92 5.25 2.29 4.20
N ARG A 93 5.62 1.30 5.00
CA ARG A 93 4.87 0.93 6.20
C ARG A 93 4.72 2.12 7.14
N ASN A 94 5.79 2.87 7.36
CA ASN A 94 5.76 4.02 8.27
C ASN A 94 4.92 5.18 7.70
N ILE A 95 5.02 5.43 6.40
CA ILE A 95 4.22 6.48 5.74
C ILE A 95 2.73 6.17 5.85
N LEU A 96 2.32 4.98 5.44
CA LEU A 96 0.90 4.62 5.43
C LEU A 96 0.38 4.40 6.85
N GLY A 97 1.19 3.83 7.73
CA GLY A 97 0.79 3.62 9.13
C GLY A 97 0.62 4.90 9.93
N SER A 98 1.11 6.02 9.43
CA SER A 98 0.90 7.32 10.08
C SER A 98 -0.43 7.98 9.70
N ILE A 99 -1.19 7.40 8.77
CA ILE A 99 -2.52 7.91 8.40
C ILE A 99 -3.51 7.54 9.49
N VAL A 100 -3.94 8.53 10.27
CA VAL A 100 -4.89 8.37 11.37
C VAL A 100 -5.81 9.59 11.43
N GLY A 101 -6.93 9.45 12.12
CA GLY A 101 -7.77 10.60 12.44
C GLY A 101 -8.57 11.15 11.27
N SER A 102 -9.08 10.31 10.39
CA SER A 102 -9.95 10.72 9.27
C SER A 102 -9.24 11.66 8.29
N THR A 103 -8.17 11.19 7.70
CA THR A 103 -7.41 11.93 6.69
C THR A 103 -8.10 11.80 5.33
N VAL A 104 -8.24 12.91 4.60
CA VAL A 104 -8.78 12.89 3.23
C VAL A 104 -7.61 12.93 2.25
N ILE A 105 -7.55 11.93 1.38
CA ILE A 105 -6.50 11.82 0.37
C ILE A 105 -7.18 11.65 -0.99
N ASP A 106 -6.95 12.60 -1.88
CA ASP A 106 -7.51 12.61 -3.24
C ASP A 106 -9.04 12.32 -3.24
N GLY A 107 -9.75 12.95 -2.30
CA GLY A 107 -11.19 12.79 -2.17
C GLY A 107 -11.64 11.53 -1.42
N VAL A 108 -10.73 10.68 -0.99
CA VAL A 108 -11.06 9.47 -0.23
C VAL A 108 -10.73 9.70 1.24
N THR A 109 -11.72 9.52 2.10
CA THR A 109 -11.52 9.62 3.55
C THR A 109 -11.00 8.29 4.08
N ILE A 110 -9.84 8.33 4.70
CA ILE A 110 -9.24 7.14 5.34
C ILE A 110 -9.16 7.43 6.83
N MET A 111 -9.83 6.61 7.62
CA MET A 111 -9.79 6.78 9.06
C MET A 111 -8.49 6.25 9.65
N ARG A 112 -8.00 5.14 9.11
CA ARG A 112 -6.76 4.54 9.55
C ARG A 112 -6.26 3.50 8.55
N LEU A 113 -4.94 3.37 8.43
CA LEU A 113 -4.29 2.23 7.79
C LEU A 113 -3.39 1.58 8.84
N GLU A 114 -3.83 0.47 9.40
CA GLU A 114 -3.11 -0.22 10.45
C GLU A 114 -2.15 -1.25 9.86
N PRO A 115 -0.83 -1.10 10.06
CA PRO A 115 0.12 -2.13 9.61
C PRO A 115 -0.11 -3.43 10.38
N LEU A 116 -0.16 -4.54 9.66
CA LEU A 116 -0.32 -5.87 10.26
C LEU A 116 1.04 -6.54 10.34
N GLY A 117 1.78 -6.19 11.40
CA GLY A 117 3.10 -6.74 11.64
C GLY A 117 4.21 -6.01 10.88
N THR A 118 5.35 -6.67 10.78
CA THR A 118 6.51 -6.18 10.03
C THR A 118 6.46 -6.68 8.58
N PRO A 119 7.23 -6.06 7.67
CA PRO A 119 7.30 -6.58 6.31
C PRO A 119 7.71 -8.04 6.28
N ASN A 120 7.05 -8.83 5.46
CA ASN A 120 7.26 -10.26 5.36
C ASN A 120 8.08 -10.58 4.11
N TYR A 121 9.24 -11.20 4.31
CA TYR A 121 10.08 -11.65 3.20
C TYR A 121 9.44 -12.86 2.54
N THR A 122 9.18 -12.78 1.22
CA THR A 122 8.52 -13.86 0.49
C THR A 122 9.46 -14.59 -0.48
N GLY A 123 10.75 -14.28 -0.43
CA GLY A 123 11.76 -14.95 -1.26
C GLY A 123 12.17 -14.12 -2.47
N TYR A 124 13.00 -14.71 -3.28
CA TYR A 124 13.44 -14.15 -4.55
C TYR A 124 12.60 -14.72 -5.68
N ASP A 125 12.39 -13.93 -6.72
CA ASP A 125 11.73 -14.47 -7.92
C ASP A 125 12.75 -15.16 -8.83
N GLU A 126 12.30 -15.62 -10.02
CA GLU A 126 13.16 -16.37 -10.94
C GLU A 126 14.30 -15.56 -11.56
N VAL A 127 14.33 -14.25 -11.37
CA VAL A 127 15.43 -13.38 -11.82
C VAL A 127 16.15 -12.70 -10.66
N ASP A 128 16.10 -13.33 -9.48
CA ASP A 128 16.85 -12.95 -8.28
C ASP A 128 16.47 -11.58 -7.69
N ARG A 129 15.21 -11.19 -7.83
CA ARG A 129 14.71 -9.95 -7.20
C ARG A 129 14.02 -10.30 -5.88
N PRO A 130 14.46 -9.72 -4.75
CA PRO A 130 13.83 -9.98 -3.46
C PRO A 130 12.44 -9.35 -3.40
N LYS A 131 11.52 -10.02 -2.71
CA LYS A 131 10.15 -9.54 -2.55
C LYS A 131 9.76 -9.51 -1.08
N PHE A 132 9.10 -8.41 -0.69
CA PHE A 132 8.51 -8.26 0.63
C PHE A 132 7.05 -7.88 0.48
N THR A 133 6.22 -8.37 1.40
CA THR A 133 4.82 -7.95 1.47
C THR A 133 4.57 -7.28 2.81
N GLN A 134 3.74 -6.24 2.79
CA GLN A 134 3.26 -5.58 4.00
C GLN A 134 1.75 -5.43 3.87
N ASN A 135 1.03 -6.02 4.80
CA ASN A 135 -0.42 -5.94 4.84
C ASN A 135 -0.87 -4.83 5.75
N PHE A 136 -1.99 -4.20 5.39
CA PHE A 136 -2.62 -3.17 6.21
C PHE A 136 -4.11 -3.47 6.32
N GLN A 137 -4.65 -3.22 7.49
CA GLN A 137 -6.10 -3.17 7.70
C GLN A 137 -6.53 -1.73 7.54
N ALA A 138 -7.31 -1.45 6.50
CA ALA A 138 -7.88 -0.11 6.33
C ALA A 138 -9.17 0.00 7.12
N MET A 139 -9.47 1.23 7.55
CA MET A 139 -10.76 1.57 8.15
C MET A 139 -11.26 2.79 7.40
N LEU A 140 -12.38 2.63 6.72
CA LEU A 140 -13.01 3.66 5.91
C LEU A 140 -14.42 3.92 6.42
N PRO A 141 -14.95 5.16 6.27
CA PRO A 141 -16.37 5.38 6.52
C PRO A 141 -17.20 4.53 5.57
N GLY A 142 -18.33 4.04 6.03
CA GLY A 142 -19.26 3.29 5.20
C GLY A 142 -20.01 4.19 4.23
N SER A 143 -20.68 3.61 3.26
CA SER A 143 -21.47 4.33 2.27
C SER A 143 -22.96 4.17 2.55
#